data_1fb8170f9c2a5cdbfc4ba7e9e286a067
#
_entry.id   1fb8170f9c2a5cdbfc4ba7e9e286a067
#
_cell.length_a   1.000
_cell.length_b   1.000
_cell.length_c   1.000
_cell.angle_alpha   90.00
_cell.angle_beta   90.00
_cell.angle_gamma   90.00
#
_symmetry.space_group_name_H-M   'P 1'
#
loop_
_entity.id
_entity.type
_entity.pdbx_description
1 polymer ?
#
loop_
_entity_poly.entity_id
_entity_poly.type
_entity_poly.pdbx_seq_one_letter_code
_entity_poly.pdbx_strand_id
1 'polypeptide(L)'
;MKIIDDFLELEKFTLLQQTMMSDTFPWFYRPTSAYEEDGVTQLVHLFYNYNLPNKVNSSRIEILDPVLKKLNAIALVRIKANLTYPNKKAEFVHADFNYKNLKTGLYYLNTNDGGTKIKDKFVKSVANRMVIFPAATPHTVVRHMDPNIGRFIINFNY
;
A
#
# COMPACT_ATOMS: atom_id res chain seq x y z
N MET A 1 1.93 0.81 -16.72
CA MET A 1 2.55 0.95 -15.38
C MET A 1 3.50 2.13 -15.41
N LYS A 2 3.41 3.01 -14.40
CA LYS A 2 4.30 4.15 -14.19
C LYS A 2 4.99 3.98 -12.84
N ILE A 3 6.30 4.18 -12.78
CA ILE A 3 7.11 4.17 -11.55
C ILE A 3 7.64 5.59 -11.37
N ILE A 4 7.52 6.15 -10.17
CA ILE A 4 7.96 7.50 -9.84
C ILE A 4 8.73 7.42 -8.54
N ASP A 5 10.03 7.62 -8.60
CA ASP A 5 10.90 7.78 -7.43
C ASP A 5 10.78 9.22 -6.91
N ASP A 6 11.13 9.41 -5.65
CA ASP A 6 11.01 10.71 -4.95
C ASP A 6 9.64 11.36 -5.19
N PHE A 7 8.58 10.54 -4.98
CA PHE A 7 7.22 10.94 -5.30
C PHE A 7 6.78 12.17 -4.52
N LEU A 8 7.09 12.29 -3.25
CA LEU A 8 6.91 13.52 -2.47
C LEU A 8 8.23 14.26 -2.31
N GLU A 9 8.15 15.55 -2.02
CA GLU A 9 9.27 16.30 -1.48
C GLU A 9 9.75 15.66 -0.18
N LEU A 10 11.06 15.66 0.05
CA LEU A 10 11.69 14.91 1.14
C LEU A 10 11.08 15.23 2.51
N GLU A 11 10.82 16.49 2.81
CA GLU A 11 10.23 16.92 4.08
C GLU A 11 8.84 16.30 4.30
N LYS A 12 7.96 16.38 3.29
CA LYS A 12 6.60 15.83 3.36
C LYS A 12 6.62 14.31 3.45
N PHE A 13 7.54 13.67 2.72
CA PHE A 13 7.72 12.23 2.80
C PHE A 13 8.20 11.80 4.18
N THR A 14 9.21 12.47 4.73
CA THR A 14 9.78 12.15 6.03
C THR A 14 8.74 12.26 7.14
N LEU A 15 7.92 13.32 7.12
CA LEU A 15 6.84 13.49 8.09
C LEU A 15 5.82 12.35 8.01
N LEU A 16 5.38 11.99 6.80
CA LEU A 16 4.45 10.87 6.58
C LEU A 16 5.05 9.54 7.05
N GLN A 17 6.29 9.26 6.66
CA GLN A 17 7.00 8.04 7.02
C GLN A 17 7.14 7.92 8.55
N GLN A 18 7.66 8.94 9.21
CA GLN A 18 7.84 8.96 10.67
C GLN A 18 6.52 8.80 11.40
N THR A 19 5.46 9.46 10.93
CA THR A 19 4.13 9.32 11.51
C THR A 19 3.62 7.89 11.43
N MET A 20 3.70 7.27 10.25
CA MET A 20 3.14 5.92 10.02
C MET A 20 4.01 4.80 10.59
N MET A 21 5.31 5.03 10.75
CA MET A 21 6.25 4.05 11.33
C MET A 21 6.48 4.26 12.83
N SER A 22 5.79 5.23 13.47
CA SER A 22 5.88 5.43 14.91
C SER A 22 5.16 4.32 15.68
N ASP A 23 5.55 4.14 16.93
CA ASP A 23 4.93 3.22 17.90
C ASP A 23 3.49 3.63 18.31
N THR A 24 3.10 4.88 18.04
CA THR A 24 1.77 5.41 18.32
C THR A 24 0.82 5.36 17.13
N PHE A 25 1.27 4.92 15.95
CA PHE A 25 0.38 4.79 14.80
C PHE A 25 -0.45 3.50 14.92
N PRO A 26 -1.79 3.57 14.80
CA PRO A 26 -2.65 2.41 15.02
C PRO A 26 -2.60 1.44 13.83
N TRP A 27 -2.05 0.26 14.07
CA TRP A 27 -2.07 -0.88 13.16
C TRP A 27 -2.98 -1.97 13.71
N PHE A 28 -3.84 -2.52 12.85
CA PHE A 28 -4.84 -3.51 13.23
C PHE A 28 -4.49 -4.87 12.64
N TYR A 29 -4.54 -5.90 13.46
CA TYR A 29 -4.28 -7.27 13.04
C TYR A 29 -5.32 -7.77 12.04
N ARG A 30 -4.86 -8.42 10.99
CA ARG A 30 -5.67 -9.13 10.02
C ARG A 30 -5.11 -10.53 9.78
N PRO A 31 -5.93 -11.60 9.95
CA PRO A 31 -5.47 -12.97 9.84
C PRO A 31 -5.16 -13.40 8.41
N THR A 32 -5.59 -12.60 7.42
CA THR A 32 -5.45 -12.91 5.99
C THR A 32 -4.96 -11.69 5.22
N SER A 33 -4.36 -11.92 4.06
CA SER A 33 -3.86 -10.85 3.18
C SER A 33 -4.81 -10.60 2.00
N ALA A 34 -4.88 -11.51 1.05
CA ALA A 34 -5.65 -11.37 -0.17
C ALA A 34 -6.98 -12.15 -0.14
N TYR A 35 -7.01 -13.33 0.49
CA TYR A 35 -8.15 -14.24 0.54
C TYR A 35 -8.39 -14.72 1.97
N GLU A 36 -9.62 -15.19 2.28
CA GLU A 36 -10.02 -15.56 3.62
C GLU A 36 -9.18 -16.69 4.24
N GLU A 37 -8.61 -17.59 3.44
CA GLU A 37 -7.87 -18.75 3.93
C GLU A 37 -6.39 -18.76 3.49
N ASP A 38 -5.84 -17.63 3.07
CA ASP A 38 -4.43 -17.59 2.64
C ASP A 38 -3.44 -17.82 3.80
N GLY A 39 -3.91 -17.67 5.04
CA GLY A 39 -3.11 -17.86 6.26
C GLY A 39 -1.91 -16.92 6.35
N VAL A 40 -1.94 -15.83 5.60
CA VAL A 40 -0.90 -14.80 5.54
C VAL A 40 -1.32 -13.60 6.37
N THR A 41 -0.84 -13.55 7.60
CA THR A 41 -1.15 -12.45 8.51
C THR A 41 -0.49 -11.14 8.10
N GLN A 42 -1.17 -10.04 8.38
CA GLN A 42 -0.65 -8.69 8.18
C GLN A 42 -1.25 -7.72 9.20
N LEU A 43 -0.63 -6.56 9.35
CA LEU A 43 -1.22 -5.44 10.04
C LEU A 43 -1.71 -4.43 8.99
N VAL A 44 -2.87 -3.84 9.24
CA VAL A 44 -3.49 -2.90 8.29
C VAL A 44 -3.96 -1.63 9.00
N HIS A 45 -4.01 -0.53 8.24
CA HIS A 45 -4.74 0.67 8.63
C HIS A 45 -5.61 1.11 7.47
N LEU A 46 -6.93 1.11 7.67
CA LEU A 46 -7.90 1.51 6.65
C LEU A 46 -8.20 3.00 6.82
N PHE A 47 -7.81 3.82 5.85
CA PHE A 47 -8.10 5.25 5.85
C PHE A 47 -9.46 5.56 5.23
N TYR A 48 -9.76 4.92 4.10
CA TYR A 48 -10.95 5.20 3.31
C TYR A 48 -11.45 3.94 2.62
N ASN A 49 -12.78 3.77 2.60
CA ASN A 49 -13.44 2.73 1.81
C ASN A 49 -14.83 3.19 1.38
N TYR A 50 -15.02 3.38 0.08
CA TYR A 50 -16.29 3.83 -0.51
C TYR A 50 -17.47 2.89 -0.19
N ASN A 51 -17.21 1.59 -0.04
CA ASN A 51 -18.25 0.56 0.18
C ASN A 51 -18.74 0.48 1.64
N LEU A 52 -18.13 1.24 2.56
CA LEU A 52 -18.56 1.26 3.96
C LEU A 52 -19.49 2.44 4.24
N PRO A 53 -20.41 2.32 5.20
CA PRO A 53 -21.31 3.42 5.61
C PRO A 53 -20.52 4.69 5.95
N ASN A 54 -19.49 4.56 6.77
CA ASN A 54 -18.53 5.63 7.05
C ASN A 54 -17.36 5.49 6.09
N LYS A 55 -17.38 6.23 4.98
CA LYS A 55 -16.34 6.14 3.95
C LYS A 55 -14.96 6.51 4.46
N VAL A 56 -14.86 7.53 5.31
CA VAL A 56 -13.64 7.88 6.03
C VAL A 56 -13.58 7.03 7.30
N ASN A 57 -12.59 6.14 7.36
CA ASN A 57 -12.44 5.16 8.43
C ASN A 57 -11.35 5.53 9.45
N SER A 58 -10.60 6.58 9.19
CA SER A 58 -9.54 7.05 10.06
C SER A 58 -9.54 8.57 10.17
N SER A 59 -9.49 9.08 11.40
CA SER A 59 -9.27 10.51 11.67
C SER A 59 -7.87 10.99 11.23
N ARG A 60 -6.97 10.06 10.90
CA ARG A 60 -5.62 10.38 10.42
C ARG A 60 -5.52 10.49 8.89
N ILE A 61 -6.64 10.52 8.17
CA ILE A 61 -6.63 10.56 6.68
C ILE A 61 -5.90 11.80 6.14
N GLU A 62 -5.90 12.89 6.87
CA GLU A 62 -5.27 14.17 6.48
C GLU A 62 -3.75 14.05 6.27
N ILE A 63 -3.07 13.08 6.91
CA ILE A 63 -1.63 12.87 6.66
C ILE A 63 -1.33 12.46 5.21
N LEU A 64 -2.35 11.99 4.49
CA LEU A 64 -2.25 11.58 3.09
C LEU A 64 -2.50 12.72 2.08
N ASP A 65 -2.88 13.90 2.53
CA ASP A 65 -3.17 15.05 1.67
C ASP A 65 -2.07 15.35 0.64
N PRO A 66 -0.77 15.35 1.01
CA PRO A 66 0.29 15.58 0.02
C PRO A 66 0.33 14.53 -1.09
N VAL A 67 0.05 13.25 -0.74
CA VAL A 67 -0.01 12.14 -1.70
C VAL A 67 -1.22 12.31 -2.61
N LEU A 68 -2.41 12.55 -2.04
CA LEU A 68 -3.66 12.69 -2.78
C LEU A 68 -3.63 13.87 -3.74
N LYS A 69 -3.10 15.01 -3.31
CA LYS A 69 -2.90 16.19 -4.18
C LYS A 69 -2.00 15.85 -5.36
N LYS A 70 -0.88 15.15 -5.14
CA LYS A 70 0.05 14.80 -6.22
C LYS A 70 -0.48 13.69 -7.14
N LEU A 71 -1.27 12.75 -6.64
CA LEU A 71 -1.98 11.75 -7.45
C LEU A 71 -3.05 12.38 -8.35
N ASN A 72 -3.57 13.53 -7.97
CA ASN A 72 -4.68 14.21 -8.64
C ASN A 72 -5.88 13.26 -8.87
N ALA A 73 -6.26 12.54 -7.81
CA ALA A 73 -7.34 11.56 -7.87
C ALA A 73 -8.70 12.27 -7.94
N ILE A 74 -9.51 11.93 -8.95
CA ILE A 74 -10.86 12.51 -9.12
C ILE A 74 -11.85 11.88 -8.15
N ALA A 75 -11.69 10.57 -7.90
CA ALA A 75 -12.54 9.82 -6.98
C ALA A 75 -11.70 8.77 -6.24
N LEU A 76 -12.09 8.49 -5.00
CA LEU A 76 -11.43 7.47 -4.18
C LEU A 76 -12.36 6.28 -4.01
N VAL A 77 -11.81 5.08 -4.13
CA VAL A 77 -12.50 3.81 -3.85
C VAL A 77 -12.01 3.22 -2.53
N ARG A 78 -10.69 3.11 -2.35
CA ARG A 78 -10.11 2.60 -1.12
C ARG A 78 -8.70 3.17 -0.90
N ILE A 79 -8.38 3.47 0.36
CA ILE A 79 -7.01 3.75 0.80
C ILE A 79 -6.72 2.85 2.00
N LYS A 80 -5.78 1.93 1.84
CA LYS A 80 -5.39 0.97 2.86
C LYS A 80 -3.88 0.89 2.98
N ALA A 81 -3.36 1.12 4.17
CA ALA A 81 -1.97 0.81 4.47
C ALA A 81 -1.83 -0.64 4.92
N ASN A 82 -0.72 -1.25 4.56
CA ASN A 82 -0.36 -2.60 4.95
C ASN A 82 1.06 -2.60 5.52
N LEU A 83 1.21 -3.26 6.67
CA LEU A 83 2.48 -3.60 7.27
C LEU A 83 2.61 -5.12 7.23
N THR A 84 3.61 -5.61 6.55
CA THR A 84 3.89 -7.03 6.41
C THR A 84 5.28 -7.37 6.90
N TYR A 85 5.42 -8.59 7.45
CA TYR A 85 6.68 -9.16 7.91
C TYR A 85 7.10 -10.32 7.01
N PRO A 86 8.36 -10.77 7.06
CA PRO A 86 8.83 -11.95 6.34
C PRO A 86 7.93 -13.16 6.60
N ASN A 87 7.57 -13.86 5.54
CA ASN A 87 6.78 -15.07 5.62
C ASN A 87 7.17 -16.00 4.46
N LYS A 88 7.35 -17.29 4.74
CA LYS A 88 7.69 -18.30 3.73
C LYS A 88 6.48 -18.82 2.93
N LYS A 89 5.26 -18.43 3.30
CA LYS A 89 4.06 -18.88 2.57
C LYS A 89 4.02 -18.27 1.18
N ALA A 90 3.50 -19.04 0.24
CA ALA A 90 3.29 -18.58 -1.13
C ALA A 90 2.38 -17.35 -1.17
N GLU A 91 2.71 -16.42 -2.05
CA GLU A 91 1.94 -15.22 -2.26
C GLU A 91 0.98 -15.42 -3.44
N PHE A 92 -0.24 -14.97 -3.25
CA PHE A 92 -1.27 -15.15 -4.26
C PHE A 92 -1.31 -13.96 -5.21
N VAL A 93 -1.36 -14.27 -6.50
CA VAL A 93 -1.61 -13.27 -7.54
C VAL A 93 -3.06 -12.84 -7.46
N HIS A 94 -3.30 -11.54 -7.37
CA HIS A 94 -4.65 -10.96 -7.34
C HIS A 94 -4.70 -9.65 -8.12
N ALA A 95 -5.91 -9.17 -8.37
CA ALA A 95 -6.19 -7.81 -8.82
C ALA A 95 -6.99 -7.08 -7.71
N ASP A 96 -6.76 -5.80 -7.53
CA ASP A 96 -7.48 -5.05 -6.49
C ASP A 96 -8.97 -4.90 -6.80
N PHE A 97 -9.28 -4.51 -8.03
CA PHE A 97 -10.64 -4.29 -8.52
C PHE A 97 -10.70 -4.58 -10.02
N ASN A 98 -11.83 -5.09 -10.47
CA ASN A 98 -12.08 -5.34 -11.90
C ASN A 98 -12.95 -4.24 -12.53
N TYR A 99 -12.64 -2.98 -12.24
CA TYR A 99 -13.35 -1.84 -12.81
C TYR A 99 -12.52 -1.15 -13.89
N LYS A 100 -13.18 -0.83 -15.01
CA LYS A 100 -12.57 -0.06 -16.10
C LYS A 100 -12.20 1.35 -15.60
N ASN A 101 -11.02 1.82 -15.99
CA ASN A 101 -10.48 3.15 -15.65
C ASN A 101 -10.05 3.36 -14.18
N LEU A 102 -10.25 2.39 -13.30
CA LEU A 102 -9.72 2.46 -11.94
C LEU A 102 -8.21 2.21 -11.92
N LYS A 103 -7.48 2.95 -11.12
CA LYS A 103 -6.04 2.79 -10.93
C LYS A 103 -5.73 2.29 -9.53
N THR A 104 -4.65 1.54 -9.43
CA THR A 104 -3.95 1.24 -8.19
C THR A 104 -2.67 2.06 -8.12
N GLY A 105 -2.47 2.78 -7.03
CA GLY A 105 -1.22 3.41 -6.66
C GLY A 105 -0.64 2.70 -5.44
N LEU A 106 0.54 2.12 -5.57
CA LEU A 106 1.29 1.53 -4.46
C LEU A 106 2.39 2.48 -4.05
N TYR A 107 2.32 3.00 -2.82
CA TYR A 107 3.30 3.93 -2.27
C TYR A 107 4.13 3.26 -1.19
N TYR A 108 5.42 3.10 -1.45
CA TYR A 108 6.36 2.45 -0.54
C TYR A 108 6.91 3.45 0.47
N LEU A 109 6.75 3.15 1.76
CA LEU A 109 7.23 4.03 2.82
C LEU A 109 8.66 3.72 3.26
N ASN A 110 9.15 2.50 2.99
CA ASN A 110 10.52 2.14 3.34
C ASN A 110 11.18 1.29 2.26
N THR A 111 12.51 1.33 2.26
CA THR A 111 13.34 0.48 1.40
C THR A 111 13.58 -0.87 2.08
N ASN A 112 13.41 -1.94 1.32
CA ASN A 112 13.75 -3.31 1.71
C ASN A 112 14.05 -4.16 0.47
N ASP A 113 14.42 -5.42 0.66
CA ASP A 113 14.74 -6.36 -0.42
C ASP A 113 13.51 -6.99 -1.09
N GLY A 114 12.31 -6.77 -0.54
CA GLY A 114 11.04 -7.15 -1.14
C GLY A 114 10.54 -6.17 -2.19
N GLY A 115 9.29 -6.40 -2.63
CA GLY A 115 8.68 -5.55 -3.66
C GLY A 115 7.29 -6.00 -4.08
N THR A 116 6.92 -5.67 -5.29
CA THR A 116 5.66 -6.12 -5.92
C THR A 116 5.96 -6.63 -7.33
N LYS A 117 5.52 -7.84 -7.65
CA LYS A 117 5.53 -8.35 -9.01
C LYS A 117 4.20 -7.96 -9.68
N ILE A 118 4.27 -7.17 -10.75
CA ILE A 118 3.12 -6.68 -11.51
C ILE A 118 3.24 -7.29 -12.92
N LYS A 119 2.37 -8.26 -13.22
CA LYS A 119 2.58 -9.19 -14.35
C LYS A 119 3.98 -9.81 -14.26
N ASP A 120 4.82 -9.59 -15.25
CA ASP A 120 6.17 -10.16 -15.33
C ASP A 120 7.27 -9.22 -14.79
N LYS A 121 6.90 -8.00 -14.34
CA LYS A 121 7.87 -7.02 -13.87
C LYS A 121 7.94 -6.98 -12.35
N PHE A 122 9.13 -7.17 -11.81
CA PHE A 122 9.43 -6.93 -10.40
C PHE A 122 9.72 -5.46 -10.15
N VAL A 123 9.03 -4.87 -9.17
CA VAL A 123 9.26 -3.51 -8.69
C VAL A 123 9.71 -3.58 -7.24
N LYS A 124 10.97 -3.23 -6.99
CA LYS A 124 11.57 -3.23 -5.65
C LYS A 124 10.92 -2.19 -4.74
N SER A 125 10.75 -2.52 -3.47
CA SER A 125 10.35 -1.57 -2.44
C SER A 125 11.49 -0.57 -2.20
N VAL A 126 11.24 0.68 -2.57
CA VAL A 126 12.16 1.82 -2.34
C VAL A 126 11.36 2.91 -1.66
N ALA A 127 11.88 3.47 -0.58
CA ALA A 127 11.25 4.57 0.14
C ALA A 127 10.91 5.73 -0.81
N ASN A 128 9.75 6.34 -0.63
CA ASN A 128 9.22 7.43 -1.47
C ASN A 128 8.98 7.07 -2.94
N ARG A 129 8.83 5.77 -3.27
CA ARG A 129 8.45 5.31 -4.61
C ARG A 129 6.95 5.11 -4.71
N MET A 130 6.35 5.68 -5.77
CA MET A 130 4.97 5.45 -6.18
C MET A 130 4.94 4.61 -7.46
N VAL A 131 4.10 3.57 -7.46
CA VAL A 131 3.85 2.73 -8.67
C VAL A 131 2.39 2.80 -9.02
N ILE A 132 2.06 3.19 -10.24
CA ILE A 132 0.68 3.36 -10.71
C ILE A 132 0.41 2.43 -11.88
N PHE A 133 -0.70 1.68 -11.80
CA PHE A 133 -1.15 0.74 -12.84
C PHE A 133 -2.68 0.56 -12.79
N PRO A 134 -3.31 0.01 -13.85
CA PRO A 134 -4.74 -0.29 -13.83
C PRO A 134 -5.09 -1.28 -12.72
N ALA A 135 -6.14 -1.02 -11.95
CA ALA A 135 -6.50 -1.81 -10.78
C ALA A 135 -6.84 -3.29 -11.09
N ALA A 136 -7.24 -3.56 -12.33
CA ALA A 136 -7.47 -4.92 -12.83
C ALA A 136 -6.19 -5.68 -13.19
N THR A 137 -5.01 -5.07 -13.03
CA THR A 137 -3.73 -5.72 -13.38
C THR A 137 -3.36 -6.76 -12.32
N PRO A 138 -3.13 -8.03 -12.71
CA PRO A 138 -2.65 -9.05 -11.78
C PRO A 138 -1.30 -8.66 -11.18
N HIS A 139 -1.20 -8.77 -9.86
CA HIS A 139 0.02 -8.48 -9.12
C HIS A 139 0.09 -9.30 -7.84
N THR A 140 1.28 -9.42 -7.30
CA THR A 140 1.54 -10.11 -6.04
C THR A 140 2.65 -9.43 -5.25
N VAL A 141 2.62 -9.58 -3.94
CA VAL A 141 3.68 -9.12 -3.04
C VAL A 141 4.88 -10.06 -3.19
N VAL A 142 6.07 -9.52 -3.31
CA VAL A 142 7.33 -10.25 -3.10
C VAL A 142 7.87 -9.85 -1.74
N ARG A 143 7.91 -10.82 -0.83
CA ARG A 143 8.26 -10.56 0.56
C ARG A 143 9.74 -10.25 0.71
N HIS A 144 10.03 -9.37 1.64
CA HIS A 144 11.39 -9.15 2.12
C HIS A 144 11.80 -10.27 3.07
N MET A 145 13.11 -10.44 3.26
CA MET A 145 13.66 -11.56 4.04
C MET A 145 14.22 -11.11 5.40
N ASP A 146 14.53 -9.82 5.57
CA ASP A 146 15.03 -9.31 6.85
C ASP A 146 13.93 -9.33 7.92
N PRO A 147 14.07 -10.14 9.00
CA PRO A 147 13.07 -10.27 10.04
C PRO A 147 12.93 -9.02 10.93
N ASN A 148 13.91 -8.14 10.91
CA ASN A 148 13.93 -6.95 11.76
C ASN A 148 13.24 -5.74 11.12
N ILE A 149 12.84 -5.85 9.87
CA ILE A 149 12.24 -4.75 9.11
C ILE A 149 10.81 -5.11 8.71
N GLY A 150 9.84 -4.27 9.05
CA GLY A 150 8.51 -4.34 8.46
C GLY A 150 8.50 -3.72 7.06
N ARG A 151 7.69 -4.23 6.16
CA ARG A 151 7.42 -3.61 4.86
C ARG A 151 6.14 -2.79 4.96
N PHE A 152 6.30 -1.47 4.85
CA PHE A 152 5.21 -0.49 4.94
C PHE A 152 4.83 0.01 3.54
N ILE A 153 3.56 -0.11 3.20
CA ILE A 153 3.03 0.32 1.90
C ILE A 153 1.63 0.89 2.06
N ILE A 154 1.29 1.90 1.26
CA ILE A 154 -0.07 2.41 1.15
C ILE A 154 -0.60 2.08 -0.24
N ASN A 155 -1.77 1.44 -0.29
CA ASN A 155 -2.49 1.12 -1.51
C ASN A 155 -3.63 2.13 -1.70
N PHE A 156 -3.59 2.87 -2.79
CA PHE A 156 -4.61 3.82 -3.24
C PHE A 156 -5.35 3.23 -4.43
N ASN A 157 -6.67 3.10 -4.33
CA ASN A 157 -7.53 2.74 -5.47
C ASN A 157 -8.41 3.95 -5.82
N TYR A 158 -8.26 4.48 -7.05
CA TYR A 158 -8.83 5.76 -7.48
C TYR A 158 -9.03 5.84 -9.00
#